data_affbabdbe028b5f5c3a3032ca9b7e57f
#
_entry.id   affbabdbe028b5f5c3a3032ca9b7e57f
#
_cell.length_a   1.000
_cell.length_b   1.000
_cell.length_c   1.000
_cell.angle_alpha   90.00
_cell.angle_beta   90.00
_cell.angle_gamma   90.00
#
_symmetry.space_group_name_H-M   'P 1'
#
loop_
_entity.id
_entity.type
_entity.pdbx_description
1 polymer ?
#
loop_
_entity_poly.entity_id
_entity_poly.type
_entity_poly.pdbx_seq_one_letter_code
_entity_poly.pdbx_strand_id
1 'polypeptide(L)'
;MKLRLILFSSVLLIGAIIAGFIIKNKSTYQNSLEYREKIDNKLKVINPYDVNSKLVDTTILDVRSGHTIANFSFTNQYGKEITEKDVEQKIYVVNYFFTTCGSICPIMNTQMKRVQTEFSKDDWLKLLSHTVWPEGDSVSRLYDYSIKYEAIPTKWWFLTGTKANLYTMARKSYLIVPDENDPDYDHGNESDFIHTENFVLIDPDRKIRGMYDGTSPDEVSELIKDIYDLKREYKY
;
A
#
# COMPACT_ATOMS: atom_id res chain seq x y z
N MET A 1 -38.18 -36.53 29.39
CA MET A 1 -38.23 -36.61 27.93
C MET A 1 -38.51 -35.28 27.24
N LYS A 2 -39.52 -34.50 27.68
CA LYS A 2 -39.86 -33.20 27.06
C LYS A 2 -38.77 -32.12 27.08
N LEU A 3 -37.97 -32.02 28.16
CA LEU A 3 -36.90 -31.00 28.28
C LEU A 3 -35.72 -31.23 27.27
N ARG A 4 -35.37 -32.51 27.01
CA ARG A 4 -34.33 -32.85 26.02
C ARG A 4 -34.78 -32.54 24.57
N LEU A 5 -36.07 -32.68 24.28
CA LEU A 5 -36.62 -32.34 22.96
C LEU A 5 -36.60 -30.83 22.70
N ILE A 6 -36.91 -30.01 23.74
CA ILE A 6 -36.88 -28.55 23.66
C ILE A 6 -35.45 -28.03 23.46
N LEU A 7 -34.47 -28.61 24.18
CA LEU A 7 -33.04 -28.28 23.98
C LEU A 7 -32.56 -28.65 22.57
N PHE A 8 -32.97 -29.79 22.03
CA PHE A 8 -32.56 -30.22 20.68
C PHE A 8 -33.15 -29.31 19.58
N SER A 9 -34.44 -28.90 19.75
CA SER A 9 -35.09 -27.99 18.80
C SER A 9 -34.48 -26.58 18.83
N SER A 10 -34.10 -26.08 20.01
CA SER A 10 -33.44 -24.75 20.12
C SER A 10 -32.03 -24.72 19.47
N VAL A 11 -31.25 -25.79 19.62
CA VAL A 11 -29.92 -25.90 18.97
C VAL A 11 -30.05 -25.95 17.44
N LEU A 12 -31.04 -26.69 16.93
CA LEU A 12 -31.33 -26.74 15.50
C LEU A 12 -31.78 -25.37 14.94
N LEU A 13 -32.63 -24.64 15.71
CA LEU A 13 -33.08 -23.32 15.31
C LEU A 13 -31.91 -22.31 15.25
N ILE A 14 -31.03 -22.32 16.26
CA ILE A 14 -29.83 -21.46 16.30
C ILE A 14 -28.89 -21.81 15.16
N GLY A 15 -28.68 -23.09 14.89
CA GLY A 15 -27.87 -23.56 13.76
C GLY A 15 -28.43 -23.08 12.41
N ALA A 16 -29.76 -23.14 12.22
CA ALA A 16 -30.41 -22.65 11.01
C ALA A 16 -30.27 -21.11 10.84
N ILE A 17 -30.37 -20.36 11.93
CA ILE A 17 -30.19 -18.89 11.93
C ILE A 17 -28.75 -18.52 11.57
N ILE A 18 -27.76 -19.20 12.17
CA ILE A 18 -26.33 -18.98 11.87
C ILE A 18 -26.03 -19.34 10.42
N ALA A 19 -26.52 -20.50 9.93
CA ALA A 19 -26.35 -20.91 8.53
C ALA A 19 -27.00 -19.89 7.57
N GLY A 20 -28.22 -19.42 7.88
CA GLY A 20 -28.89 -18.38 7.11
C GLY A 20 -28.11 -17.06 7.07
N PHE A 21 -27.50 -16.67 8.19
CA PHE A 21 -26.68 -15.46 8.28
C PHE A 21 -25.37 -15.61 7.46
N ILE A 22 -24.72 -16.77 7.53
CA ILE A 22 -23.50 -17.08 6.73
C ILE A 22 -23.84 -17.09 5.24
N ILE A 23 -24.96 -17.74 4.85
CA ILE A 23 -25.40 -17.78 3.44
C ILE A 23 -25.74 -16.38 2.94
N LYS A 24 -26.45 -15.58 3.73
CA LYS A 24 -26.80 -14.20 3.39
C LYS A 24 -25.54 -13.32 3.23
N ASN A 25 -24.59 -13.42 4.16
CA ASN A 25 -23.32 -12.70 4.07
C ASN A 25 -22.50 -13.12 2.83
N LYS A 26 -22.44 -14.42 2.55
CA LYS A 26 -21.75 -14.95 1.35
C LYS A 26 -22.45 -14.49 0.06
N SER A 27 -23.79 -14.48 0.04
CA SER A 27 -24.57 -13.94 -1.10
C SER A 27 -24.36 -12.44 -1.29
N THR A 28 -24.33 -11.66 -0.21
CA THR A 28 -24.08 -10.21 -0.27
C THR A 28 -22.66 -9.92 -0.78
N TYR A 29 -21.67 -10.69 -0.33
CA TYR A 29 -20.30 -10.58 -0.81
C TYR A 29 -20.18 -10.97 -2.29
N GLN A 30 -20.77 -12.08 -2.72
CA GLN A 30 -20.80 -12.51 -4.14
C GLN A 30 -21.53 -11.49 -5.02
N ASN A 31 -22.67 -10.94 -4.56
CA ASN A 31 -23.38 -9.89 -5.29
C ASN A 31 -22.58 -8.59 -5.39
N SER A 32 -21.77 -8.24 -4.38
CA SER A 32 -20.87 -7.10 -4.44
C SER A 32 -19.72 -7.31 -5.42
N LEU A 33 -19.21 -8.53 -5.53
CA LEU A 33 -18.20 -8.89 -6.53
C LEU A 33 -18.79 -8.88 -7.95
N GLU A 34 -19.99 -9.46 -8.15
CA GLU A 34 -20.70 -9.47 -9.44
C GLU A 34 -21.15 -8.06 -9.85
N TYR A 35 -21.50 -7.20 -8.88
CA TYR A 35 -21.81 -5.78 -9.12
C TYR A 35 -20.55 -4.99 -9.52
N ARG A 36 -19.39 -5.29 -8.93
CA ARG A 36 -18.08 -4.75 -9.35
C ARG A 36 -17.68 -5.22 -10.75
N GLU A 37 -17.98 -6.46 -11.12
CA GLU A 37 -17.76 -7.00 -12.46
C GLU A 37 -18.64 -6.34 -13.55
N LYS A 38 -19.83 -5.84 -13.17
CA LYS A 38 -20.79 -5.22 -14.12
C LYS A 38 -20.61 -3.71 -14.31
N ILE A 39 -19.98 -3.01 -13.35
CA ILE A 39 -19.69 -1.58 -13.46
C ILE A 39 -18.21 -1.44 -13.80
N ASP A 40 -17.92 -1.24 -15.11
CA ASP A 40 -16.65 -0.82 -15.67
C ASP A 40 -15.47 -1.17 -14.75
N ASN A 41 -14.83 -2.29 -14.97
CA ASN A 41 -13.82 -2.98 -14.12
C ASN A 41 -12.59 -2.11 -13.75
N LYS A 42 -12.79 -0.82 -13.51
CA LYS A 42 -11.75 0.15 -13.17
C LYS A 42 -11.64 0.36 -11.67
N LEU A 43 -10.44 0.22 -11.15
CA LEU A 43 -10.16 0.61 -9.78
C LEU A 43 -10.46 2.11 -9.60
N LYS A 44 -11.02 2.46 -8.42
CA LYS A 44 -11.25 3.86 -8.07
C LYS A 44 -9.93 4.63 -8.06
N VAL A 45 -9.96 5.89 -8.51
CA VAL A 45 -8.88 6.85 -8.26
C VAL A 45 -9.09 7.42 -6.85
N ILE A 46 -8.05 7.38 -6.03
CA ILE A 46 -8.05 7.91 -4.66
C ILE A 46 -7.47 9.33 -4.69
N ASN A 47 -8.20 10.28 -4.16
CA ASN A 47 -7.79 11.66 -4.01
C ASN A 47 -7.67 12.03 -2.52
N PRO A 48 -7.04 13.14 -2.15
CA PRO A 48 -6.92 13.59 -0.75
C PRO A 48 -8.22 13.53 0.06
N TYR A 49 -9.32 13.96 -0.54
CA TYR A 49 -10.65 13.92 0.09
C TYR A 49 -11.14 12.50 0.45
N ASP A 50 -10.66 11.48 -0.23
CA ASP A 50 -11.06 10.07 0.00
C ASP A 50 -10.28 9.40 1.14
N VAL A 51 -9.20 10.02 1.61
CA VAL A 51 -8.30 9.48 2.64
C VAL A 51 -8.67 10.06 4.01
N ASN A 52 -8.29 9.37 5.09
CA ASN A 52 -8.44 9.91 6.44
C ASN A 52 -7.76 11.28 6.53
N SER A 53 -8.51 12.30 6.94
CA SER A 53 -8.03 13.69 7.02
C SER A 53 -6.77 13.87 7.86
N LYS A 54 -6.50 12.99 8.83
CA LYS A 54 -5.26 12.97 9.61
C LYS A 54 -4.02 12.57 8.82
N LEU A 55 -4.17 11.90 7.68
CA LEU A 55 -3.08 11.47 6.80
C LEU A 55 -2.85 12.41 5.61
N VAL A 56 -3.60 13.49 5.53
CA VAL A 56 -3.56 14.42 4.40
C VAL A 56 -3.14 15.78 4.87
N ASP A 57 -2.16 16.37 4.19
CA ASP A 57 -1.76 17.77 4.40
C ASP A 57 -2.96 18.70 4.27
N THR A 58 -3.13 19.62 5.25
CA THR A 58 -4.29 20.51 5.32
C THR A 58 -4.47 21.39 4.08
N THR A 59 -3.38 21.67 3.35
CA THR A 59 -3.41 22.51 2.13
C THR A 59 -4.07 21.81 0.94
N ILE A 60 -4.23 20.47 0.98
CA ILE A 60 -4.81 19.67 -0.12
C ILE A 60 -6.01 18.83 0.31
N LEU A 61 -6.47 18.96 1.56
CA LEU A 61 -7.52 18.14 2.15
C LEU A 61 -8.83 18.09 1.33
N ASP A 62 -9.20 19.21 0.72
CA ASP A 62 -10.45 19.34 -0.06
C ASP A 62 -10.30 18.94 -1.55
N VAL A 63 -9.14 18.43 -1.97
CA VAL A 63 -8.92 18.01 -3.35
C VAL A 63 -9.70 16.71 -3.63
N ARG A 64 -10.77 16.82 -4.41
CA ARG A 64 -11.71 15.72 -4.74
C ARG A 64 -11.40 15.02 -6.05
N SER A 65 -10.54 15.61 -6.89
CA SER A 65 -10.17 15.06 -8.20
C SER A 65 -8.87 15.66 -8.70
N GLY A 66 -8.21 14.97 -9.63
CA GLY A 66 -7.01 15.48 -10.29
C GLY A 66 -5.72 15.36 -9.48
N HIS A 67 -5.74 14.70 -8.30
CA HIS A 67 -4.52 14.42 -7.56
C HIS A 67 -3.61 13.48 -8.35
N THR A 68 -2.34 13.84 -8.44
CA THR A 68 -1.30 13.03 -9.09
C THR A 68 -0.01 13.09 -8.30
N ILE A 69 0.78 12.02 -8.37
CA ILE A 69 2.09 11.98 -7.74
C ILE A 69 3.00 13.05 -8.34
N ALA A 70 3.61 13.88 -7.48
CA ALA A 70 4.52 14.94 -7.89
C ALA A 70 5.79 14.37 -8.56
N ASN A 71 6.52 15.22 -9.29
CA ASN A 71 7.85 14.87 -9.77
C ASN A 71 8.79 14.68 -8.60
N PHE A 72 9.71 13.73 -8.73
CA PHE A 72 10.67 13.39 -7.69
C PHE A 72 12.06 13.08 -8.27
N SER A 73 13.06 13.18 -7.41
CA SER A 73 14.41 12.72 -7.67
C SER A 73 14.99 12.16 -6.38
N PHE A 74 15.36 10.88 -6.40
CA PHE A 74 15.93 10.15 -5.27
C PHE A 74 17.10 9.29 -5.73
N THR A 75 17.98 8.90 -4.81
CA THR A 75 19.11 8.01 -5.09
C THR A 75 18.75 6.58 -4.67
N ASN A 76 18.96 5.61 -5.56
CA ASN A 76 18.70 4.22 -5.22
C ASN A 76 19.92 3.53 -4.55
N GLN A 77 19.76 2.27 -4.16
CA GLN A 77 20.78 1.44 -3.53
C GLN A 77 22.06 1.21 -4.39
N TYR A 78 22.07 1.58 -5.66
CA TYR A 78 23.24 1.52 -6.55
C TYR A 78 23.88 2.90 -6.76
N GLY A 79 23.43 3.94 -6.06
CA GLY A 79 23.89 5.31 -6.26
C GLY A 79 23.37 5.97 -7.53
N LYS A 80 22.41 5.35 -8.21
CA LYS A 80 21.79 5.91 -9.41
C LYS A 80 20.64 6.83 -9.02
N GLU A 81 20.53 7.98 -9.67
CA GLU A 81 19.35 8.84 -9.59
C GLU A 81 18.13 8.17 -10.23
N ILE A 82 17.01 8.17 -9.51
CA ILE A 82 15.72 7.68 -9.95
C ILE A 82 14.72 8.82 -9.88
N THR A 83 14.05 9.08 -10.99
CA THR A 83 13.07 10.14 -11.15
C THR A 83 11.71 9.58 -11.57
N GLU A 84 10.69 10.45 -11.65
CA GLU A 84 9.39 10.09 -12.20
C GLU A 84 9.48 9.49 -13.63
N LYS A 85 10.52 9.81 -14.39
CA LYS A 85 10.75 9.28 -15.75
C LYS A 85 11.10 7.79 -15.75
N ASP A 86 11.76 7.31 -14.69
CA ASP A 86 12.13 5.88 -14.56
C ASP A 86 10.90 5.00 -14.29
N VAL A 87 9.78 5.61 -13.87
CA VAL A 87 8.48 4.95 -13.65
C VAL A 87 7.41 5.42 -14.63
N GLU A 88 7.78 6.21 -15.63
CA GLU A 88 6.85 6.64 -16.68
C GLU A 88 6.28 5.42 -17.41
N GLN A 89 4.96 5.46 -17.66
CA GLN A 89 4.25 4.32 -18.26
C GLN A 89 4.40 3.02 -17.46
N LYS A 90 4.55 3.08 -16.13
CA LYS A 90 4.64 1.91 -15.26
C LYS A 90 3.56 1.96 -14.19
N ILE A 91 3.10 0.79 -13.79
CA ILE A 91 2.44 0.60 -12.50
C ILE A 91 3.53 0.50 -11.45
N TYR A 92 3.34 1.10 -10.28
CA TYR A 92 4.32 0.93 -9.22
C TYR A 92 3.68 0.92 -7.83
N VAL A 93 4.34 0.20 -6.92
CA VAL A 93 3.94 0.10 -5.52
C VAL A 93 4.99 0.82 -4.67
N VAL A 94 4.51 1.65 -3.75
CA VAL A 94 5.37 2.44 -2.84
C VAL A 94 5.16 1.99 -1.41
N ASN A 95 6.26 1.94 -0.63
CA ASN A 95 6.22 1.89 0.83
C ASN A 95 7.35 2.70 1.45
N TYR A 96 7.25 2.90 2.76
CA TYR A 96 8.28 3.55 3.57
C TYR A 96 8.87 2.55 4.57
N PHE A 97 10.18 2.69 4.86
CA PHE A 97 10.92 1.78 5.74
C PHE A 97 12.15 2.46 6.34
N PHE A 98 12.85 1.79 7.25
CA PHE A 98 14.26 2.06 7.59
C PHE A 98 15.00 0.74 7.90
N THR A 99 16.30 0.70 7.63
CA THR A 99 17.06 -0.57 7.59
C THR A 99 17.19 -1.24 8.96
N THR A 100 17.15 -0.47 10.04
CA THR A 100 17.31 -0.96 11.43
C THR A 100 15.98 -1.23 12.14
N CYS A 101 14.85 -1.06 11.46
CA CYS A 101 13.55 -1.42 12.00
C CYS A 101 13.48 -2.90 12.33
N GLY A 102 13.19 -3.23 13.59
CA GLY A 102 13.10 -4.60 14.09
C GLY A 102 11.66 -5.14 14.18
N SER A 103 10.65 -4.35 13.81
CA SER A 103 9.23 -4.70 14.01
C SER A 103 8.48 -4.92 12.69
N ILE A 104 7.84 -3.88 12.15
CA ILE A 104 6.94 -4.00 10.98
C ILE A 104 7.68 -4.09 9.64
N CYS A 105 8.83 -3.41 9.46
CA CYS A 105 9.53 -3.40 8.17
C CYS A 105 9.96 -4.79 7.67
N PRO A 106 10.43 -5.73 8.52
CA PRO A 106 10.70 -7.09 8.07
C PRO A 106 9.46 -7.80 7.51
N ILE A 107 8.29 -7.58 8.11
CA ILE A 107 7.02 -8.15 7.65
C ILE A 107 6.65 -7.54 6.31
N MET A 108 6.62 -6.20 6.21
CA MET A 108 6.32 -5.48 4.98
C MET A 108 7.24 -5.88 3.83
N ASN A 109 8.55 -5.96 4.07
CA ASN A 109 9.50 -6.33 3.02
C ASN A 109 9.34 -7.78 2.57
N THR A 110 8.92 -8.68 3.47
CA THR A 110 8.54 -10.05 3.09
C THR A 110 7.32 -10.05 2.16
N GLN A 111 6.33 -9.21 2.44
CA GLN A 111 5.16 -9.05 1.59
C GLN A 111 5.51 -8.35 0.25
N MET A 112 6.39 -7.34 0.28
CA MET A 112 6.86 -6.69 -0.96
C MET A 112 7.66 -7.67 -1.84
N LYS A 113 8.47 -8.57 -1.22
CA LYS A 113 9.14 -9.67 -1.94
C LYS A 113 8.12 -10.61 -2.57
N ARG A 114 6.97 -10.87 -1.92
CA ARG A 114 5.89 -11.66 -2.49
C ARG A 114 5.32 -11.00 -3.76
N VAL A 115 5.07 -9.68 -3.72
CA VAL A 115 4.66 -8.91 -4.90
C VAL A 115 5.73 -8.98 -5.99
N GLN A 116 7.01 -8.78 -5.65
CA GLN A 116 8.12 -8.92 -6.61
C GLN A 116 8.13 -10.29 -7.28
N THR A 117 7.95 -11.36 -6.51
CA THR A 117 8.02 -12.74 -7.00
C THR A 117 6.92 -13.02 -8.01
N GLU A 118 5.68 -12.59 -7.70
CA GLU A 118 4.51 -12.75 -8.56
C GLU A 118 4.74 -12.10 -9.93
N PHE A 119 5.30 -10.89 -9.93
CA PHE A 119 5.52 -10.09 -11.14
C PHE A 119 6.99 -10.06 -11.58
N SER A 120 7.80 -11.07 -11.25
CA SER A 120 9.25 -11.04 -11.45
C SER A 120 9.68 -10.80 -12.91
N LYS A 121 8.88 -11.22 -13.89
CA LYS A 121 9.13 -11.09 -15.33
C LYS A 121 8.46 -9.88 -15.98
N ASP A 122 7.69 -9.11 -15.22
CA ASP A 122 6.84 -8.04 -15.72
C ASP A 122 7.55 -6.68 -15.61
N ASP A 123 8.14 -6.16 -16.68
CA ASP A 123 8.89 -4.90 -16.68
C ASP A 123 8.02 -3.65 -16.51
N TRP A 124 6.71 -3.77 -16.68
CA TRP A 124 5.74 -2.70 -16.49
C TRP A 124 5.42 -2.42 -15.01
N LEU A 125 5.86 -3.27 -14.07
CA LEU A 125 5.69 -3.05 -12.61
C LEU A 125 7.04 -2.70 -11.96
N LYS A 126 7.03 -1.67 -11.08
CA LYS A 126 8.17 -1.27 -10.25
C LYS A 126 7.76 -1.25 -8.77
N LEU A 127 8.74 -1.42 -7.89
CA LEU A 127 8.58 -1.35 -6.45
C LEU A 127 9.54 -0.29 -5.91
N LEU A 128 9.03 0.67 -5.16
CA LEU A 128 9.78 1.82 -4.65
C LEU A 128 9.68 1.85 -3.12
N SER A 129 10.75 1.51 -2.43
CA SER A 129 10.83 1.59 -0.97
C SER A 129 11.63 2.83 -0.58
N HIS A 130 10.98 3.83 0.02
CA HIS A 130 11.60 5.06 0.46
C HIS A 130 12.07 4.95 1.91
N THR A 131 13.32 5.33 2.22
CA THR A 131 13.72 5.40 3.62
C THR A 131 13.07 6.59 4.33
N VAL A 132 12.75 6.39 5.60
CA VAL A 132 12.35 7.49 6.51
C VAL A 132 13.55 8.04 7.29
N TRP A 133 14.72 7.38 7.20
CA TRP A 133 15.93 7.76 7.94
C TRP A 133 17.15 7.90 7.01
N PRO A 134 17.15 8.90 6.10
CA PRO A 134 18.23 9.05 5.12
C PRO A 134 19.61 9.29 5.74
N GLU A 135 19.69 9.83 6.95
CA GLU A 135 20.95 10.04 7.68
C GLU A 135 21.60 8.71 8.09
N GLY A 136 20.80 7.71 8.43
CA GLY A 136 21.26 6.39 8.82
C GLY A 136 21.31 5.39 7.67
N ASP A 137 20.48 5.56 6.66
CA ASP A 137 20.32 4.64 5.54
C ASP A 137 21.14 5.11 4.31
N SER A 138 22.47 5.01 4.41
CA SER A 138 23.36 5.30 3.31
C SER A 138 23.12 4.37 2.11
N VAL A 139 23.58 4.77 0.92
CA VAL A 139 23.49 3.95 -0.31
C VAL A 139 24.07 2.55 -0.09
N SER A 140 25.21 2.43 0.59
CA SER A 140 25.82 1.13 0.91
C SER A 140 24.90 0.29 1.81
N ARG A 141 24.29 0.89 2.84
CA ARG A 141 23.38 0.19 3.73
C ARG A 141 22.09 -0.24 3.00
N LEU A 142 21.58 0.60 2.13
CA LEU A 142 20.45 0.25 1.26
C LEU A 142 20.80 -0.89 0.29
N TYR A 143 22.04 -0.93 -0.21
CA TYR A 143 22.52 -2.03 -1.04
C TYR A 143 22.49 -3.35 -0.27
N ASP A 144 23.11 -3.40 0.92
CA ASP A 144 23.13 -4.61 1.76
C ASP A 144 21.70 -5.06 2.13
N TYR A 145 20.83 -4.10 2.41
CA TYR A 145 19.42 -4.35 2.70
C TYR A 145 18.69 -4.94 1.49
N SER A 146 18.97 -4.45 0.29
CA SER A 146 18.39 -4.97 -0.96
C SER A 146 18.81 -6.42 -1.22
N ILE A 147 20.06 -6.77 -0.92
CA ILE A 147 20.56 -8.15 -1.02
C ILE A 147 19.84 -9.07 -0.02
N LYS A 148 19.65 -8.61 1.21
CA LYS A 148 18.91 -9.37 2.25
C LYS A 148 17.50 -9.80 1.80
N TYR A 149 16.82 -8.95 1.04
CA TYR A 149 15.46 -9.23 0.53
C TYR A 149 15.44 -9.75 -0.91
N GLU A 150 16.63 -10.04 -1.50
CA GLU A 150 16.77 -10.54 -2.86
C GLU A 150 16.06 -9.62 -3.88
N ALA A 151 16.22 -8.32 -3.72
CA ALA A 151 15.60 -7.34 -4.58
C ALA A 151 16.17 -7.44 -6.02
N ILE A 152 15.31 -7.60 -7.00
CA ILE A 152 15.68 -7.60 -8.41
C ILE A 152 16.09 -6.18 -8.81
N PRO A 153 17.35 -5.96 -9.28
CA PRO A 153 17.90 -4.62 -9.49
C PRO A 153 17.08 -3.70 -10.41
N THR A 154 16.41 -4.28 -11.39
CA THR A 154 15.60 -3.54 -12.38
C THR A 154 14.16 -3.35 -11.94
N LYS A 155 13.74 -3.92 -10.80
CA LYS A 155 12.36 -3.96 -10.37
C LYS A 155 12.12 -3.29 -9.03
N TRP A 156 12.97 -3.54 -8.03
CA TRP A 156 12.77 -3.05 -6.66
C TRP A 156 13.91 -2.13 -6.26
N TRP A 157 13.58 -0.86 -6.05
CA TRP A 157 14.54 0.17 -5.67
C TRP A 157 14.29 0.64 -4.24
N PHE A 158 15.36 0.66 -3.46
CA PHE A 158 15.42 1.27 -2.14
C PHE A 158 15.98 2.67 -2.29
N LEU A 159 15.19 3.66 -1.94
CA LEU A 159 15.42 5.06 -2.29
C LEU A 159 15.77 5.90 -1.06
N THR A 160 16.78 6.74 -1.21
CA THR A 160 17.19 7.75 -0.23
C THR A 160 17.28 9.13 -0.90
N GLY A 161 17.32 10.18 -0.07
CA GLY A 161 17.41 11.56 -0.53
C GLY A 161 17.43 12.51 0.66
N THR A 162 17.03 13.77 0.46
CA THR A 162 16.86 14.66 1.61
C THR A 162 15.61 14.27 2.40
N LYS A 163 15.69 14.35 3.74
CA LYS A 163 14.53 14.08 4.62
C LYS A 163 13.32 14.91 4.21
N ALA A 164 13.52 16.20 3.92
CA ALA A 164 12.45 17.08 3.48
C ALA A 164 11.71 16.58 2.22
N ASN A 165 12.45 16.12 1.20
CA ASN A 165 11.83 15.61 -0.03
C ASN A 165 11.10 14.30 0.21
N LEU A 166 11.70 13.36 0.96
CA LEU A 166 11.08 12.07 1.30
C LEU A 166 9.76 12.26 2.04
N TYR A 167 9.76 13.17 3.04
CA TYR A 167 8.57 13.44 3.85
C TYR A 167 7.50 14.23 3.09
N THR A 168 7.91 15.19 2.24
CA THR A 168 6.97 15.89 1.36
C THR A 168 6.26 14.92 0.41
N MET A 169 6.99 13.96 -0.15
CA MET A 169 6.37 12.92 -0.99
C MET A 169 5.38 12.05 -0.21
N ALA A 170 5.74 11.63 1.02
CA ALA A 170 4.86 10.83 1.87
C ALA A 170 3.53 11.54 2.19
N ARG A 171 3.61 12.84 2.53
CA ARG A 171 2.46 13.65 2.95
C ARG A 171 1.60 14.13 1.79
N LYS A 172 2.23 14.75 0.79
CA LYS A 172 1.52 15.50 -0.26
C LYS A 172 1.26 14.70 -1.53
N SER A 173 2.02 13.63 -1.76
CA SER A 173 1.87 12.82 -2.96
C SER A 173 1.26 11.47 -2.65
N TYR A 174 1.83 10.71 -1.70
CA TYR A 174 1.35 9.36 -1.39
C TYR A 174 0.24 9.31 -0.32
N LEU A 175 0.01 10.40 0.42
CA LEU A 175 -1.09 10.56 1.40
C LEU A 175 -1.06 9.49 2.51
N ILE A 176 0.11 9.20 3.06
CA ILE A 176 0.30 8.10 4.02
C ILE A 176 0.89 8.53 5.36
N VAL A 177 1.04 9.83 5.58
CA VAL A 177 1.67 10.39 6.79
C VAL A 177 0.91 11.62 7.23
N PRO A 178 0.66 11.80 8.54
CA PRO A 178 0.05 12.99 9.08
C PRO A 178 0.77 14.28 8.70
N ASP A 179 0.04 15.38 8.68
CA ASP A 179 0.62 16.72 8.56
C ASP A 179 1.57 16.97 9.74
N GLU A 180 2.70 17.60 9.48
CA GLU A 180 3.66 18.00 10.54
C GLU A 180 3.08 18.99 11.56
N ASN A 181 1.98 19.66 11.23
CA ASN A 181 1.26 20.54 12.12
C ASN A 181 0.11 19.86 12.87
N ASP A 182 -0.10 18.55 12.71
CA ASP A 182 -1.09 17.80 13.48
C ASP A 182 -0.69 17.81 14.97
N PRO A 183 -1.52 18.39 15.88
CA PRO A 183 -1.19 18.45 17.30
C PRO A 183 -1.13 17.06 17.98
N ASP A 184 -1.72 16.04 17.37
CA ASP A 184 -1.66 14.65 17.83
C ASP A 184 -0.38 13.94 17.33
N TYR A 185 0.41 14.58 16.46
CA TYR A 185 1.67 14.07 15.95
C TYR A 185 2.81 14.52 16.86
N ASP A 186 3.41 13.60 17.63
CA ASP A 186 4.52 13.91 18.54
C ASP A 186 5.81 14.19 17.75
N HIS A 187 6.19 15.47 17.67
CA HIS A 187 7.41 15.94 17.02
C HIS A 187 8.67 15.82 17.91
N GLY A 188 8.56 15.12 19.03
CA GLY A 188 9.55 15.12 20.09
C GLY A 188 10.71 14.18 19.90
N ASN A 189 11.67 14.47 19.08
CA ASN A 189 13.08 14.08 19.04
C ASN A 189 13.56 13.69 17.63
N GLU A 190 14.89 13.75 17.40
CA GLU A 190 15.56 13.32 16.16
C GLU A 190 15.29 11.84 15.75
N SER A 191 14.64 11.08 16.63
CA SER A 191 14.22 9.69 16.43
C SER A 191 12.76 9.53 15.97
N ASP A 192 12.05 10.63 15.72
CA ASP A 192 10.65 10.57 15.29
C ASP A 192 10.58 10.27 13.79
N PHE A 193 10.44 8.99 13.49
CA PHE A 193 10.33 8.49 12.13
C PHE A 193 8.87 8.31 11.76
N ILE A 194 8.57 8.53 10.48
CA ILE A 194 7.32 8.11 9.89
C ILE A 194 7.12 6.62 10.14
N HIS A 195 6.07 6.28 10.87
CA HIS A 195 5.61 4.91 11.02
C HIS A 195 4.36 4.72 10.17
N THR A 196 4.50 4.02 9.05
CA THR A 196 3.36 3.65 8.20
C THR A 196 3.55 2.23 7.68
N GLU A 197 2.51 1.44 7.79
CA GLU A 197 2.40 0.09 7.23
C GLU A 197 1.86 0.08 5.79
N ASN A 198 1.53 1.25 5.24
CA ASN A 198 0.84 1.34 3.96
C ASN A 198 1.71 0.97 2.75
N PHE A 199 1.14 0.14 1.88
CA PHE A 199 1.53 0.02 0.48
C PHE A 199 0.58 0.86 -0.38
N VAL A 200 1.14 1.70 -1.25
CA VAL A 200 0.36 2.55 -2.15
C VAL A 200 0.54 2.06 -3.58
N LEU A 201 -0.56 1.75 -4.25
CA LEU A 201 -0.59 1.34 -5.65
C LEU A 201 -0.82 2.56 -6.55
N ILE A 202 0.08 2.78 -7.49
CA ILE A 202 0.03 3.91 -8.42
C ILE A 202 -0.01 3.40 -9.86
N ASP A 203 -0.87 4.03 -10.68
CA ASP A 203 -1.03 3.72 -12.09
C ASP A 203 -0.08 4.52 -13.00
N PRO A 204 -0.02 4.20 -14.32
CA PRO A 204 0.79 4.91 -15.31
C PRO A 204 0.45 6.40 -15.47
N ASP A 205 -0.76 6.82 -15.11
CA ASP A 205 -1.19 8.22 -15.09
C ASP A 205 -0.81 8.93 -13.77
N ARG A 206 -0.01 8.25 -12.92
CA ARG A 206 0.49 8.75 -11.63
C ARG A 206 -0.64 9.01 -10.61
N LYS A 207 -1.73 8.24 -10.68
CA LYS A 207 -2.86 8.32 -9.76
C LYS A 207 -2.80 7.20 -8.74
N ILE A 208 -3.19 7.50 -7.51
CA ILE A 208 -3.35 6.47 -6.47
C ILE A 208 -4.59 5.63 -6.80
N ARG A 209 -4.42 4.30 -6.83
CA ARG A 209 -5.48 3.36 -7.16
C ARG A 209 -5.81 2.39 -6.01
N GLY A 210 -4.97 2.36 -4.98
CA GLY A 210 -5.18 1.54 -3.78
C GLY A 210 -4.20 1.89 -2.67
N MET A 211 -4.61 1.62 -1.44
CA MET A 211 -3.80 1.72 -0.22
C MET A 211 -4.08 0.47 0.61
N TYR A 212 -3.05 -0.21 1.06
CA TYR A 212 -3.15 -1.55 1.68
C TYR A 212 -2.23 -1.62 2.90
N ASP A 213 -2.65 -2.32 3.94
CA ASP A 213 -1.76 -2.69 5.05
C ASP A 213 -0.72 -3.71 4.56
N GLY A 214 0.52 -3.26 4.40
CA GLY A 214 1.66 -4.09 3.97
C GLY A 214 2.08 -5.13 5.00
N THR A 215 1.54 -5.14 6.21
CA THR A 215 1.73 -6.19 7.22
C THR A 215 0.67 -7.30 7.12
N SER A 216 -0.45 -7.04 6.43
CA SER A 216 -1.56 -7.96 6.23
C SER A 216 -1.39 -8.82 4.98
N PRO A 217 -1.21 -10.16 5.09
CA PRO A 217 -1.14 -11.03 3.91
C PRO A 217 -2.39 -11.00 3.03
N ASP A 218 -3.56 -10.74 3.61
CA ASP A 218 -4.84 -10.68 2.89
C ASP A 218 -4.93 -9.39 2.07
N GLU A 219 -4.58 -8.24 2.64
CA GLU A 219 -4.56 -6.98 1.91
C GLU A 219 -3.49 -6.95 0.81
N VAL A 220 -2.34 -7.58 1.03
CA VAL A 220 -1.35 -7.75 -0.03
C VAL A 220 -1.84 -8.70 -1.13
N SER A 221 -2.73 -9.66 -0.82
CA SER A 221 -3.39 -10.47 -1.85
C SER A 221 -4.37 -9.64 -2.68
N GLU A 222 -5.11 -8.69 -2.07
CA GLU A 222 -5.94 -7.74 -2.80
C GLU A 222 -5.09 -6.78 -3.65
N LEU A 223 -3.96 -6.27 -3.12
CA LEU A 223 -3.00 -5.48 -3.90
C LEU A 223 -2.56 -6.22 -5.17
N ILE A 224 -2.16 -7.50 -5.06
CA ILE A 224 -1.74 -8.31 -6.21
C ILE A 224 -2.87 -8.43 -7.24
N LYS A 225 -4.10 -8.66 -6.80
CA LYS A 225 -5.27 -8.72 -7.66
C LYS A 225 -5.52 -7.37 -8.36
N ASP A 226 -5.44 -6.28 -7.63
CA ASP A 226 -5.64 -4.94 -8.16
C ASP A 226 -4.52 -4.52 -9.15
N ILE A 227 -3.29 -5.02 -8.96
CA ILE A 227 -2.22 -4.89 -9.97
C ILE A 227 -2.61 -5.62 -11.28
N TYR A 228 -3.20 -6.83 -11.21
CA TYR A 228 -3.72 -7.51 -12.40
C TYR A 228 -4.88 -6.76 -13.05
N ASP A 229 -5.73 -6.09 -12.27
CA ASP A 229 -6.81 -5.27 -12.80
C ASP A 229 -6.26 -4.06 -13.56
N LEU A 230 -5.25 -3.36 -13.01
CA LEU A 230 -4.55 -2.28 -13.70
C LEU A 230 -3.82 -2.78 -14.96
N LYS A 231 -3.17 -3.96 -14.89
CA LYS A 231 -2.56 -4.58 -16.07
C LYS A 231 -3.55 -4.70 -17.23
N ARG A 232 -4.79 -5.15 -16.93
CA ARG A 232 -5.85 -5.25 -17.94
C ARG A 232 -6.34 -3.87 -18.42
N GLU A 233 -6.51 -2.93 -17.49
CA GLU A 233 -6.95 -1.56 -17.81
C GLU A 233 -5.98 -0.87 -18.77
N TYR A 234 -4.66 -1.00 -18.53
CA TYR A 234 -3.61 -0.37 -19.31
C TYR A 234 -3.03 -1.25 -20.43
N LYS A 235 -3.52 -2.48 -20.59
CA LYS A 235 -3.20 -3.41 -21.70
C LYS A 235 -1.70 -3.80 -21.75
N TYR A 236 -1.10 -4.10 -20.59
CA TYR A 236 0.25 -4.66 -20.51
C TYR A 236 0.29 -6.16 -20.81
#